data_2a09665f5f21aaef3215446257375305
#
_entry.id   2a09665f5f21aaef3215446257375305
#
_cell.length_a   1.000
_cell.length_b   1.000
_cell.length_c   1.000
_cell.angle_alpha   90.00
_cell.angle_beta   90.00
_cell.angle_gamma   90.00
#
_symmetry.space_group_name_H-M   'P 1'
#
loop_
_entity.id
_entity.type
_entity.pdbx_description
1 polymer ?
#
loop_
_entity_poly.entity_id
_entity_poly.type
_entity_poly.pdbx_seq_one_letter_code
_entity_poly.pdbx_strand_id
1 'polypeptide(L)'
;GPGETISKAPELSEDQERAYNEIREAFNAGKPVLLNGVTGAGKTEIYIKLALEAIGGGAIGGVAEPGSHSSVLYLVPEIALSRQLEERLRRYFGDKLLCFHSGITTAAKEKVCDKLRQSDGWIVLGTRSAVFLPFRQLGLVIVDEEHDRSYKQDSPAPRYNGRDTAALLASIHGCPIVTGSATPSFESTYNCATGRYAEIHLDKPYHGQSDTET
;
A
#
# COMPACT_ATOMS: atom_id res chain seq x y z
N GLY A 1 26.14 -12.93 -1.04
CA GLY A 1 25.74 -12.47 0.27
C GLY A 1 24.30 -12.03 0.22
N PRO A 2 23.58 -11.94 1.31
CA PRO A 2 22.23 -11.42 1.30
C PRO A 2 22.27 -10.01 0.74
N GLY A 3 21.43 -9.73 -0.23
CA GLY A 3 21.39 -8.44 -0.86
C GLY A 3 21.18 -7.35 0.19
N GLU A 4 22.04 -6.36 0.16
CA GLU A 4 21.90 -5.26 1.08
C GLU A 4 20.58 -4.56 0.83
N THR A 5 19.76 -4.48 1.85
CA THR A 5 18.52 -3.74 1.78
C THR A 5 18.85 -2.26 1.77
N ILE A 6 18.22 -1.50 0.88
CA ILE A 6 18.42 -0.08 0.89
C ILE A 6 17.75 0.46 2.14
N SER A 7 18.54 1.00 3.05
CA SER A 7 18.01 1.52 4.30
C SER A 7 17.45 2.93 4.16
N LYS A 8 17.63 3.56 3.00
CA LYS A 8 17.27 4.95 2.82
C LYS A 8 15.97 5.07 2.06
N ALA A 9 15.04 5.86 2.57
CA ALA A 9 13.78 6.15 1.90
C ALA A 9 14.03 6.86 0.56
N PRO A 10 13.11 6.73 -0.41
CA PRO A 10 13.25 7.45 -1.66
C PRO A 10 13.21 8.96 -1.43
N GLU A 11 13.95 9.69 -2.26
CA GLU A 11 13.88 11.14 -2.23
C GLU A 11 12.57 11.59 -2.86
N LEU A 12 11.88 12.48 -2.21
CA LEU A 12 10.61 13.01 -2.69
C LEU A 12 10.82 14.41 -3.28
N SER A 13 10.09 14.71 -4.35
CA SER A 13 10.01 16.07 -4.86
C SER A 13 9.29 16.96 -3.85
N GLU A 14 9.31 18.26 -4.07
CA GLU A 14 8.61 19.19 -3.21
C GLU A 14 7.11 18.89 -3.14
N ASP A 15 6.48 18.58 -4.25
CA ASP A 15 5.06 18.25 -4.29
C ASP A 15 4.76 16.91 -3.60
N GLN A 16 5.60 15.91 -3.80
CA GLN A 16 5.47 14.64 -3.10
C GLN A 16 5.65 14.81 -1.58
N GLU A 17 6.60 15.63 -1.15
CA GLU A 17 6.83 15.89 0.27
C GLU A 17 5.62 16.56 0.91
N ARG A 18 5.01 17.52 0.21
CA ARG A 18 3.78 18.16 0.65
C ARG A 18 2.66 17.12 0.84
N ALA A 19 2.44 16.28 -0.20
CA ALA A 19 1.41 15.25 -0.15
C ALA A 19 1.69 14.25 0.99
N TYR A 20 2.93 13.84 1.14
CA TYR A 20 3.32 12.92 2.22
C TYR A 20 3.00 13.51 3.60
N ASN A 21 3.30 14.77 3.81
CA ASN A 21 3.02 15.43 5.09
C ASN A 21 1.52 15.54 5.34
N GLU A 22 0.73 15.86 4.30
CA GLU A 22 -0.72 15.91 4.41
C GLU A 22 -1.31 14.53 4.72
N ILE A 23 -0.77 13.47 4.14
CA ILE A 23 -1.19 12.10 4.46
C ILE A 23 -0.95 11.80 5.93
N ARG A 24 0.22 12.13 6.44
CA ARG A 24 0.55 11.89 7.86
C ARG A 24 -0.37 12.65 8.79
N GLU A 25 -0.69 13.90 8.47
CA GLU A 25 -1.65 14.67 9.25
C GLU A 25 -3.03 14.03 9.26
N ALA A 26 -3.49 13.55 8.11
CA ALA A 26 -4.77 12.87 8.01
C ALA A 26 -4.78 11.57 8.82
N PHE A 27 -3.71 10.79 8.76
CA PHE A 27 -3.58 9.58 9.54
C PHE A 27 -3.59 9.88 11.05
N ASN A 28 -2.91 10.94 11.47
CA ASN A 28 -2.91 11.35 12.87
C ASN A 28 -4.30 11.80 13.33
N ALA A 29 -5.12 12.29 12.42
CA ALA A 29 -6.50 12.64 12.70
C ALA A 29 -7.46 11.44 12.60
N GLY A 30 -6.92 10.24 12.36
CA GLY A 30 -7.72 9.04 12.25
C GLY A 30 -8.52 8.91 10.95
N LYS A 31 -8.14 9.62 9.91
CA LYS A 31 -8.87 9.60 8.64
C LYS A 31 -8.21 8.70 7.60
N PRO A 32 -8.98 7.86 6.92
CA PRO A 32 -8.51 7.21 5.70
C PRO A 32 -8.18 8.26 4.64
N VAL A 33 -7.22 7.94 3.76
CA VAL A 33 -6.73 8.88 2.77
C VAL A 33 -7.04 8.39 1.36
N LEU A 34 -7.51 9.29 0.50
CA LEU A 34 -7.53 9.10 -0.93
C LEU A 34 -6.42 9.95 -1.54
N LEU A 35 -5.44 9.31 -2.14
CA LEU A 35 -4.36 9.98 -2.84
C LEU A 35 -4.70 10.05 -4.33
N ASN A 36 -5.04 11.25 -4.80
CA ASN A 36 -5.45 11.47 -6.16
C ASN A 36 -4.28 12.04 -6.96
N GLY A 37 -3.82 11.30 -7.93
CA GLY A 37 -2.72 11.74 -8.79
C GLY A 37 -2.71 10.93 -10.08
N VAL A 38 -2.45 11.60 -11.20
CA VAL A 38 -2.37 10.93 -12.50
C VAL A 38 -1.27 9.88 -12.51
N THR A 39 -1.37 8.96 -13.46
CA THR A 39 -0.31 7.96 -13.67
C THR A 39 1.02 8.68 -13.89
N GLY A 40 2.06 8.25 -13.21
CA GLY A 40 3.36 8.91 -13.28
C GLY A 40 3.53 10.10 -12.35
N ALA A 41 2.54 10.40 -11.50
CA ALA A 41 2.68 11.50 -10.53
C ALA A 41 3.59 11.17 -9.35
N GLY A 42 4.04 9.93 -9.21
CA GLY A 42 4.97 9.55 -8.15
C GLY A 42 4.31 9.06 -6.88
N LYS A 43 3.13 8.45 -6.97
CA LYS A 43 2.46 7.87 -5.80
C LYS A 43 3.29 6.76 -5.15
N THR A 44 3.98 5.95 -5.96
CA THR A 44 4.73 4.79 -5.47
C THR A 44 5.83 5.19 -4.47
N GLU A 45 6.54 6.27 -4.71
CA GLU A 45 7.59 6.75 -3.79
C GLU A 45 7.00 7.10 -2.42
N ILE A 46 5.81 7.69 -2.43
CA ILE A 46 5.11 8.01 -1.19
C ILE A 46 4.72 6.73 -0.45
N TYR A 47 4.19 5.74 -1.16
CA TYR A 47 3.82 4.45 -0.56
C TYR A 47 5.04 3.77 0.07
N ILE A 48 6.17 3.77 -0.64
CA ILE A 48 7.41 3.17 -0.13
C ILE A 48 7.85 3.86 1.16
N LYS A 49 7.82 5.18 1.19
CA LYS A 49 8.22 5.92 2.39
C LYS A 49 7.31 5.63 3.58
N LEU A 50 5.99 5.60 3.35
CA LEU A 50 5.03 5.24 4.40
C LEU A 50 5.24 3.81 4.89
N ALA A 51 5.48 2.87 3.98
CA ALA A 51 5.70 1.47 4.33
C ALA A 51 6.99 1.26 5.12
N LEU A 52 8.06 1.94 4.74
CA LEU A 52 9.33 1.87 5.49
C LEU A 52 9.15 2.36 6.93
N GLU A 53 8.38 3.41 7.12
CA GLU A 53 8.10 3.90 8.47
C GLU A 53 7.28 2.90 9.28
N ALA A 54 6.25 2.31 8.68
CA ALA A 54 5.41 1.32 9.36
C ALA A 54 6.21 0.08 9.78
N ILE A 55 7.06 -0.42 8.89
CA ILE A 55 7.89 -1.60 9.18
C ILE A 55 8.97 -1.27 10.20
N GLY A 56 9.50 -0.07 10.15
CA GLY A 56 10.54 0.39 11.07
C GLY A 56 10.06 0.67 12.48
N GLY A 57 8.78 0.48 12.78
CA GLY A 57 8.23 0.74 14.11
C GLY A 57 7.82 2.19 14.34
N GLY A 58 7.81 3.02 13.28
CA GLY A 58 7.31 4.38 13.38
C GLY A 58 5.80 4.39 13.52
N ALA A 59 5.27 5.26 14.36
CA ALA A 59 3.84 5.43 14.49
C ALA A 59 3.31 6.22 13.29
N ILE A 60 2.55 5.56 12.42
CA ILE A 60 1.87 6.22 11.34
C ILE A 60 0.40 6.26 11.71
N GLY A 61 -0.09 7.42 12.11
CA GLY A 61 -1.53 7.60 12.38
C GLY A 61 -2.05 6.84 13.57
N GLY A 62 -1.26 6.54 14.56
CA GLY A 62 -1.71 5.81 15.74
C GLY A 62 -0.62 5.63 16.77
N VAL A 63 -0.98 5.01 17.89
CA VAL A 63 -0.04 4.75 18.96
C VAL A 63 0.61 3.42 18.69
N ALA A 64 1.80 3.43 18.13
CA ALA A 64 2.60 2.21 18.06
C ALA A 64 3.36 2.09 19.35
N GLU A 65 3.33 0.93 19.97
CA GLU A 65 4.18 0.65 21.10
C GLU A 65 5.63 0.69 20.66
N PRO A 66 6.53 1.30 21.43
CA PRO A 66 7.94 1.34 21.08
C PRO A 66 8.48 -0.08 20.87
N GLY A 67 9.11 -0.30 19.72
CA GLY A 67 9.70 -1.60 19.41
C GLY A 67 8.75 -2.59 18.73
N SER A 68 7.47 -2.24 18.52
CA SER A 68 6.58 -3.12 17.79
C SER A 68 6.82 -2.90 16.30
N HIS A 69 7.04 -3.98 15.55
CA HIS A 69 7.14 -3.96 14.10
C HIS A 69 5.80 -4.39 13.52
N SER A 70 5.27 -3.62 12.62
CA SER A 70 4.01 -3.94 11.96
C SER A 70 4.29 -4.41 10.54
N SER A 71 3.35 -5.17 9.99
CA SER A 71 3.39 -5.55 8.58
C SER A 71 2.59 -4.55 7.74
N VAL A 72 2.85 -4.55 6.46
CA VAL A 72 2.18 -3.67 5.49
C VAL A 72 1.55 -4.53 4.41
N LEU A 73 0.31 -4.22 4.05
CA LEU A 73 -0.33 -4.79 2.87
C LEU A 73 -0.35 -3.73 1.76
N TYR A 74 0.29 -4.06 0.65
CA TYR A 74 0.32 -3.21 -0.54
C TYR A 74 -0.43 -3.92 -1.66
N LEU A 75 -1.63 -3.45 -1.93
CA LEU A 75 -2.54 -4.09 -2.86
C LEU A 75 -2.52 -3.37 -4.20
N VAL A 76 -2.36 -4.12 -5.27
CA VAL A 76 -2.37 -3.60 -6.64
C VAL A 76 -3.29 -4.44 -7.52
N PRO A 77 -3.86 -3.87 -8.61
CA PRO A 77 -4.57 -4.67 -9.59
C PRO A 77 -3.61 -5.63 -10.29
N GLU A 78 -4.13 -6.77 -10.77
CA GLU A 78 -3.30 -7.78 -11.42
C GLU A 78 -2.48 -7.21 -12.58
N ILE A 79 -3.05 -6.30 -13.36
CA ILE A 79 -2.35 -5.69 -14.48
C ILE A 79 -1.19 -4.80 -14.06
N ALA A 80 -1.19 -4.31 -12.84
CA ALA A 80 -0.12 -3.47 -12.31
C ALA A 80 0.97 -4.27 -11.59
N LEU A 81 0.71 -5.55 -11.28
CA LEU A 81 1.70 -6.39 -10.62
C LEU A 81 2.73 -6.82 -11.65
N SER A 82 3.87 -6.20 -11.64
CA SER A 82 4.93 -6.43 -12.60
C SER A 82 6.22 -6.82 -11.89
N ARG A 83 7.13 -7.43 -12.66
CA ARG A 83 8.47 -7.74 -12.16
C ARG A 83 9.20 -6.46 -11.77
N GLN A 84 9.00 -5.38 -12.53
CA GLN A 84 9.64 -4.10 -12.24
C GLN A 84 9.20 -3.53 -10.90
N LEU A 85 7.91 -3.59 -10.59
CA LEU A 85 7.40 -3.15 -9.29
C LEU A 85 7.96 -4.02 -8.17
N GLU A 86 7.95 -5.34 -8.34
CA GLU A 86 8.51 -6.26 -7.35
C GLU A 86 9.97 -5.98 -7.10
N GLU A 87 10.78 -5.86 -8.15
CA GLU A 87 12.22 -5.58 -8.04
C GLU A 87 12.46 -4.24 -7.36
N ARG A 88 11.64 -3.25 -7.68
CA ARG A 88 11.74 -1.92 -7.08
C ARG A 88 11.48 -1.98 -5.58
N LEU A 89 10.43 -2.67 -5.16
CA LEU A 89 10.14 -2.83 -3.73
C LEU A 89 11.20 -3.67 -3.04
N ARG A 90 11.72 -4.70 -3.71
CA ARG A 90 12.74 -5.55 -3.11
C ARG A 90 14.03 -4.78 -2.81
N ARG A 91 14.34 -3.75 -3.60
CA ARG A 91 15.50 -2.89 -3.29
C ARG A 91 15.37 -2.16 -1.96
N TYR A 92 14.14 -1.83 -1.55
CA TYR A 92 13.92 -1.13 -0.28
C TYR A 92 13.67 -2.09 0.87
N PHE A 93 12.99 -3.18 0.62
CA PHE A 93 12.53 -4.05 1.70
C PHE A 93 13.29 -5.37 1.80
N GLY A 94 14.04 -5.73 0.76
CA GLY A 94 14.85 -6.96 0.77
C GLY A 94 14.01 -8.19 1.05
N ASP A 95 14.46 -9.00 1.98
CA ASP A 95 13.80 -10.25 2.34
C ASP A 95 12.48 -10.06 3.10
N LYS A 96 12.16 -8.85 3.48
CA LYS A 96 10.87 -8.55 4.12
C LYS A 96 9.73 -8.46 3.11
N LEU A 97 10.03 -8.43 1.82
CA LEU A 97 9.02 -8.41 0.78
C LEU A 97 8.50 -9.81 0.50
N LEU A 98 7.20 -9.98 0.61
CA LEU A 98 6.48 -11.19 0.23
C LEU A 98 5.52 -10.85 -0.90
N CYS A 99 5.48 -11.69 -1.94
CA CYS A 99 4.55 -11.49 -3.06
C CYS A 99 3.45 -12.54 -3.00
N PHE A 100 2.20 -12.12 -3.22
CA PHE A 100 1.05 -13.01 -3.12
C PHE A 100 0.03 -12.69 -4.20
N HIS A 101 -0.17 -13.63 -5.11
CA HIS A 101 -1.16 -13.53 -6.18
C HIS A 101 -1.55 -14.93 -6.67
N SER A 102 -2.54 -15.01 -7.53
CA SER A 102 -3.06 -16.30 -7.98
C SER A 102 -2.04 -17.15 -8.75
N GLY A 103 -1.03 -16.51 -9.35
CA GLY A 103 -0.03 -17.21 -10.17
C GLY A 103 1.10 -17.87 -9.41
N ILE A 104 1.20 -17.70 -8.10
CA ILE A 104 2.25 -18.40 -7.35
C ILE A 104 1.79 -19.82 -6.96
N THR A 105 2.74 -20.70 -6.68
CA THR A 105 2.43 -22.08 -6.35
C THR A 105 1.74 -22.18 -4.99
N THR A 106 1.04 -23.30 -4.77
CA THR A 106 0.45 -23.58 -3.46
C THR A 106 1.49 -23.58 -2.36
N ALA A 107 2.66 -24.18 -2.61
CA ALA A 107 3.75 -24.19 -1.64
C ALA A 107 4.23 -22.77 -1.30
N ALA A 108 4.32 -21.90 -2.30
CA ALA A 108 4.69 -20.50 -2.08
C ALA A 108 3.63 -19.76 -1.26
N LYS A 109 2.34 -20.01 -1.52
CA LYS A 109 1.25 -19.42 -0.74
C LYS A 109 1.31 -19.86 0.72
N GLU A 110 1.54 -21.13 0.97
CA GLU A 110 1.68 -21.66 2.33
C GLU A 110 2.86 -21.03 3.06
N LYS A 111 3.97 -20.83 2.36
CA LYS A 111 5.16 -20.22 2.93
C LYS A 111 4.89 -18.78 3.37
N VAL A 112 4.16 -18.02 2.56
CA VAL A 112 3.75 -16.65 2.93
C VAL A 112 2.87 -16.69 4.18
N CYS A 113 1.88 -17.58 4.21
CA CYS A 113 1.00 -17.71 5.38
C CYS A 113 1.78 -18.07 6.65
N ASP A 114 2.72 -19.00 6.54
CA ASP A 114 3.52 -19.42 7.70
C ASP A 114 4.38 -18.26 8.23
N LYS A 115 4.99 -17.50 7.33
CA LYS A 115 5.81 -16.35 7.74
C LYS A 115 4.95 -15.30 8.45
N LEU A 116 3.76 -15.02 7.93
CA LEU A 116 2.86 -14.04 8.53
C LEU A 116 2.34 -14.48 9.89
N ARG A 117 2.15 -15.76 10.10
CA ARG A 117 1.72 -16.30 11.40
C ARG A 117 2.83 -16.27 12.44
N GLN A 118 4.08 -16.39 12.00
CA GLN A 118 5.21 -16.54 12.92
C GLN A 118 5.83 -15.22 13.36
N SER A 119 5.76 -14.19 12.53
CA SER A 119 6.43 -12.93 12.84
C SER A 119 5.77 -11.74 12.17
N ASP A 120 6.21 -10.56 12.55
CA ASP A 120 5.73 -9.28 12.03
C ASP A 120 6.84 -8.62 11.19
N GLY A 121 6.56 -7.47 10.63
CA GLY A 121 7.55 -6.70 9.89
C GLY A 121 7.66 -7.06 8.42
N TRP A 122 6.63 -7.66 7.87
CA TRP A 122 6.60 -8.01 6.45
C TRP A 122 5.89 -6.95 5.64
N ILE A 123 6.31 -6.78 4.39
CA ILE A 123 5.50 -6.07 3.41
C ILE A 123 5.00 -7.08 2.38
N VAL A 124 3.70 -7.18 2.23
CA VAL A 124 3.08 -8.06 1.25
C VAL A 124 2.63 -7.23 0.06
N LEU A 125 3.25 -7.50 -1.09
CA LEU A 125 2.78 -6.98 -2.38
C LEU A 125 1.84 -8.03 -2.95
N GLY A 126 0.58 -7.69 -3.10
CA GLY A 126 -0.39 -8.66 -3.52
C GLY A 126 -1.53 -8.09 -4.35
N THR A 127 -2.28 -9.00 -4.93
CA THR A 127 -3.54 -8.69 -5.59
C THR A 127 -4.69 -8.98 -4.64
N ARG A 128 -5.92 -8.84 -5.09
CA ARG A 128 -7.12 -8.85 -4.22
C ARG A 128 -7.19 -9.99 -3.20
N SER A 129 -6.69 -11.17 -3.52
CA SER A 129 -6.76 -12.30 -2.60
C SER A 129 -5.85 -12.13 -1.37
N ALA A 130 -4.89 -11.23 -1.43
CA ALA A 130 -3.98 -10.99 -0.31
C ALA A 130 -4.67 -10.40 0.93
N VAL A 131 -5.89 -9.87 0.78
CA VAL A 131 -6.65 -9.34 1.92
C VAL A 131 -7.03 -10.42 2.93
N PHE A 132 -7.03 -11.68 2.52
CA PHE A 132 -7.39 -12.80 3.39
C PHE A 132 -6.19 -13.44 4.11
N LEU A 133 -4.99 -12.91 3.92
CA LEU A 133 -3.79 -13.46 4.55
C LEU A 133 -3.81 -13.28 6.07
N PRO A 134 -3.18 -14.20 6.81
CA PRO A 134 -3.23 -14.18 8.27
C PRO A 134 -2.23 -13.21 8.89
N PHE A 135 -2.44 -11.91 8.70
CA PHE A 135 -1.61 -10.89 9.33
C PHE A 135 -1.79 -10.91 10.85
N ARG A 136 -0.70 -10.84 11.58
CA ARG A 136 -0.76 -10.68 13.04
C ARG A 136 -1.02 -9.24 13.42
N GLN A 137 -0.26 -8.32 12.84
CA GLN A 137 -0.37 -6.89 13.11
C GLN A 137 -0.12 -6.12 11.83
N LEU A 138 -1.14 -5.46 11.31
CA LEU A 138 -1.00 -4.53 10.22
C LEU A 138 -0.79 -3.12 10.76
N GLY A 139 0.18 -2.41 10.20
CA GLY A 139 0.44 -1.01 10.51
C GLY A 139 0.09 -0.06 9.39
N LEU A 140 -0.18 -0.58 8.20
CA LEU A 140 -0.54 0.24 7.04
C LEU A 140 -1.16 -0.64 5.96
N VAL A 141 -2.22 -0.15 5.34
CA VAL A 141 -2.80 -0.77 4.15
C VAL A 141 -2.72 0.25 3.01
N ILE A 142 -2.19 -0.19 1.88
CA ILE A 142 -2.09 0.61 0.65
C ILE A 142 -2.92 -0.10 -0.40
N VAL A 143 -3.83 0.62 -1.05
CA VAL A 143 -4.62 0.10 -2.17
C VAL A 143 -4.40 1.04 -3.34
N ASP A 144 -3.59 0.61 -4.31
CA ASP A 144 -3.33 1.43 -5.49
C ASP A 144 -4.34 1.11 -6.61
N GLU A 145 -4.67 2.12 -7.40
CA GLU A 145 -5.63 2.00 -8.50
C GLU A 145 -6.98 1.44 -8.03
N GLU A 146 -7.56 2.02 -7.00
CA GLU A 146 -8.77 1.55 -6.33
C GLU A 146 -9.97 1.33 -7.25
N HIS A 147 -10.04 2.05 -8.36
CA HIS A 147 -11.16 1.95 -9.30
C HIS A 147 -11.02 0.81 -10.30
N ASP A 148 -9.90 0.07 -10.27
CA ASP A 148 -9.66 -0.98 -11.24
C ASP A 148 -10.62 -2.15 -11.02
N ARG A 149 -11.12 -2.69 -12.14
CA ARG A 149 -12.11 -3.77 -12.10
C ARG A 149 -11.56 -5.08 -11.53
N SER A 150 -10.25 -5.28 -11.54
CA SER A 150 -9.67 -6.50 -10.99
C SER A 150 -9.88 -6.65 -9.49
N TYR A 151 -10.25 -5.59 -8.79
CA TYR A 151 -10.63 -5.68 -7.39
C TYR A 151 -12.06 -6.20 -7.20
N LYS A 152 -12.85 -6.27 -8.26
CA LYS A 152 -14.19 -6.81 -8.21
C LYS A 152 -14.19 -8.24 -8.75
N GLN A 153 -14.82 -9.13 -8.04
CA GLN A 153 -14.92 -10.49 -8.49
C GLN A 153 -16.18 -10.65 -9.33
N ASP A 154 -16.02 -11.02 -10.60
CA ASP A 154 -17.14 -11.19 -11.52
C ASP A 154 -17.76 -12.59 -11.46
N SER A 155 -17.42 -13.37 -10.48
CA SER A 155 -17.94 -14.72 -10.32
C SER A 155 -19.29 -14.72 -9.63
N PRO A 156 -20.06 -15.80 -9.69
CA PRO A 156 -21.30 -15.87 -8.94
C PRO A 156 -21.06 -15.65 -7.44
N ALA A 157 -22.04 -15.20 -6.75
CA ALA A 157 -21.97 -14.82 -5.33
C ALA A 157 -21.27 -15.89 -4.46
N PRO A 158 -20.58 -15.47 -3.39
CA PRO A 158 -20.57 -14.11 -2.90
C PRO A 158 -19.53 -13.27 -3.66
N ARG A 159 -19.95 -12.11 -4.08
CA ARG A 159 -19.03 -11.16 -4.70
C ARG A 159 -18.31 -10.42 -3.58
N TYR A 160 -17.00 -10.25 -3.75
CA TYR A 160 -16.29 -9.38 -2.83
C TYR A 160 -15.49 -8.34 -3.59
N ASN A 161 -15.27 -7.20 -2.95
CA ASN A 161 -14.50 -6.13 -3.50
C ASN A 161 -13.23 -6.01 -2.64
N GLY A 162 -12.06 -6.21 -3.25
CA GLY A 162 -10.78 -6.16 -2.54
C GLY A 162 -10.54 -4.82 -1.84
N ARG A 163 -11.00 -3.72 -2.43
CA ARG A 163 -10.89 -2.39 -1.82
C ARG A 163 -11.70 -2.30 -0.52
N ASP A 164 -12.96 -2.71 -0.55
CA ASP A 164 -13.81 -2.64 0.63
C ASP A 164 -13.34 -3.59 1.72
N THR A 165 -12.87 -4.77 1.33
CA THR A 165 -12.32 -5.74 2.26
C THR A 165 -11.02 -5.22 2.88
N ALA A 166 -10.18 -4.54 2.10
CA ALA A 166 -8.96 -3.93 2.60
C ALA A 166 -9.25 -2.82 3.62
N ALA A 167 -10.28 -2.01 3.36
CA ALA A 167 -10.71 -0.97 4.29
C ALA A 167 -11.22 -1.57 5.60
N LEU A 168 -11.98 -2.65 5.52
CA LEU A 168 -12.45 -3.37 6.71
C LEU A 168 -11.27 -3.97 7.49
N LEU A 169 -10.31 -4.57 6.78
CA LEU A 169 -9.12 -5.14 7.40
C LEU A 169 -8.31 -4.08 8.16
N ALA A 170 -8.12 -2.91 7.54
CA ALA A 170 -7.45 -1.79 8.20
C ALA A 170 -8.19 -1.36 9.47
N SER A 171 -9.52 -1.29 9.41
CA SER A 171 -10.34 -0.95 10.56
C SER A 171 -10.21 -1.98 11.69
N ILE A 172 -10.22 -3.27 11.35
CA ILE A 172 -10.06 -4.33 12.33
C ILE A 172 -8.71 -4.25 13.04
N HIS A 173 -7.65 -3.97 12.29
CA HIS A 173 -6.31 -3.83 12.88
C HIS A 173 -6.06 -2.45 13.50
N GLY A 174 -6.98 -1.52 13.32
CA GLY A 174 -6.81 -0.15 13.82
C GLY A 174 -5.64 0.58 13.15
N CYS A 175 -5.36 0.29 11.90
CA CYS A 175 -4.25 0.91 11.19
C CYS A 175 -4.73 1.84 10.07
N PRO A 176 -3.88 2.76 9.63
CA PRO A 176 -4.22 3.68 8.55
C PRO A 176 -4.32 2.98 7.21
N ILE A 177 -5.10 3.57 6.31
CA ILE A 177 -5.23 3.12 4.92
C ILE A 177 -5.12 4.31 3.97
N VAL A 178 -4.36 4.12 2.90
CA VAL A 178 -4.28 5.04 1.78
C VAL A 178 -4.71 4.32 0.52
N THR A 179 -5.66 4.92 -0.19
CA THR A 179 -6.08 4.43 -1.49
C THR A 179 -5.65 5.44 -2.54
N GLY A 180 -5.04 4.96 -3.62
CA GLY A 180 -4.51 5.81 -4.67
C GLY A 180 -5.23 5.59 -5.99
N SER A 181 -5.50 6.65 -6.71
CA SER A 181 -6.14 6.55 -8.01
C SER A 181 -5.84 7.77 -8.87
N ALA A 182 -5.78 7.55 -10.18
CA ALA A 182 -5.76 8.63 -11.15
C ALA A 182 -7.17 9.16 -11.42
N THR A 183 -8.18 8.30 -11.27
CA THR A 183 -9.58 8.64 -11.51
C THR A 183 -10.42 8.02 -10.40
N PRO A 184 -10.59 8.73 -9.26
CA PRO A 184 -11.33 8.18 -8.13
C PRO A 184 -12.77 7.82 -8.50
N SER A 185 -13.30 6.81 -7.85
CA SER A 185 -14.70 6.42 -8.05
C SER A 185 -15.64 7.48 -7.48
N PHE A 186 -16.90 7.45 -7.92
CA PHE A 186 -17.92 8.34 -7.35
C PHE A 186 -18.05 8.15 -5.84
N GLU A 187 -18.01 6.90 -5.38
CA GLU A 187 -18.10 6.58 -3.96
C GLU A 187 -16.94 7.19 -3.15
N SER A 188 -15.71 7.08 -3.65
CA SER A 188 -14.55 7.68 -2.99
C SER A 188 -14.66 9.20 -2.95
N THR A 189 -15.10 9.82 -4.04
CA THR A 189 -15.31 11.26 -4.09
C THR A 189 -16.39 11.70 -3.09
N TYR A 190 -17.47 10.94 -2.98
CA TYR A 190 -18.53 11.23 -2.02
C TYR A 190 -18.01 11.15 -0.58
N ASN A 191 -17.22 10.12 -0.27
CA ASN A 191 -16.65 9.96 1.08
C ASN A 191 -15.70 11.12 1.43
N CYS A 192 -14.97 11.66 0.45
CA CYS A 192 -14.14 12.84 0.69
C CYS A 192 -15.01 14.07 0.94
N ALA A 193 -16.05 14.26 0.13
CA ALA A 193 -16.95 15.40 0.28
C ALA A 193 -17.69 15.41 1.63
N THR A 194 -17.97 14.24 2.19
CA THR A 194 -18.61 14.12 3.51
C THR A 194 -17.61 14.16 4.66
N GLY A 195 -16.32 14.29 4.39
CA GLY A 195 -15.28 14.33 5.42
C GLY A 195 -14.90 12.98 6.00
N ARG A 196 -15.38 11.87 5.44
CA ARG A 196 -15.01 10.53 5.91
C ARG A 196 -13.59 10.17 5.51
N TYR A 197 -13.15 10.62 4.32
CA TYR A 197 -11.80 10.42 3.83
C TYR A 197 -11.17 11.78 3.67
N ALA A 198 -9.87 11.85 3.83
CA ALA A 198 -9.09 13.02 3.46
C ALA A 198 -8.59 12.84 2.04
N GLU A 199 -8.89 13.78 1.17
CA GLU A 199 -8.41 13.75 -0.21
C GLU A 199 -7.14 14.57 -0.34
N ILE A 200 -6.09 13.96 -0.86
CA ILE A 200 -4.78 14.60 -1.05
C ILE A 200 -4.40 14.45 -2.51
N HIS A 201 -3.92 15.53 -3.12
CA HIS A 201 -3.62 15.56 -4.53
C HIS A 201 -2.13 15.65 -4.79
N LEU A 202 -1.66 14.92 -5.80
CA LEU A 202 -0.40 15.17 -6.45
C LEU A 202 -0.68 15.92 -7.74
N ASP A 203 -0.30 17.18 -7.77
CA ASP A 203 -0.71 18.07 -8.85
C ASP A 203 0.21 18.04 -10.06
N LYS A 204 1.40 17.56 -9.91
CA LYS A 204 2.40 17.57 -10.97
C LYS A 204 2.84 16.16 -11.30
N PRO A 205 3.03 15.85 -12.60
CA PRO A 205 3.65 14.59 -12.97
C PRO A 205 5.05 14.46 -12.37
N TYR A 206 5.42 13.23 -11.99
CA TYR A 206 6.75 12.98 -11.49
C TYR A 206 7.75 13.04 -12.64
N HIS A 207 8.75 13.89 -12.49
CA HIS A 207 9.85 13.99 -13.46
C HIS A 207 11.08 13.30 -12.84
N GLY A 208 11.07 12.03 -12.81
CA GLY A 208 12.19 11.23 -12.37
C GLY A 208 13.28 11.37 -13.37
N GLN A 209 14.48 11.00 -13.00
CA GLN A 209 15.49 11.17 -13.79
C GLN A 209 15.42 10.36 -14.89
N SER A 210 15.37 9.93 -15.33
CA SER A 210 15.39 9.08 -16.28
C SER A 210 14.71 9.13 -17.33
N ASP A 211 14.06 9.62 -17.16
CA ASP A 211 13.26 9.65 -17.92
C ASP A 211 13.50 9.59 -19.20
N THR A 212 13.93 9.60 -19.63
CA THR A 212 13.84 9.78 -20.72
C THR A 212 14.18 9.18 -21.68
N GLU A 213 14.56 8.72 -21.86
CA GLU A 213 14.92 8.37 -22.84
C GLU A 213 14.70 7.55 -23.54
N THR A 214 14.54 7.66 -24.22
CA THR A 214 14.31 7.48 -25.48
C THR A 214 14.08 6.31 -25.99
#